data_76656b6baf3f7b5ecb259b333d33c525
#
_entry.id   76656b6baf3f7b5ecb259b333d33c525
#
_cell.length_a   1.000
_cell.length_b   1.000
_cell.length_c   1.000
_cell.angle_alpha   90.00
_cell.angle_beta   90.00
_cell.angle_gamma   90.00
#
_symmetry.space_group_name_H-M   'P 1'
#
loop_
_entity.id
_entity.type
_entity.pdbx_description
1 polymer ?
#
loop_
_entity_poly.entity_id
_entity_poly.type
_entity_poly.pdbx_seq_one_letter_code
_entity_poly.pdbx_strand_id
1 'polypeptide(L)'
;VAKNIPSLANNMKVRYMGYISNGAVTSMHGNAEAQENLRQICLREEQPAKYWPYVSCQMTASGKEDSCATSTGVDVAKLNSCVSDVGRGLAYAKKDFDLNSKYQIQGSPTLILNGSQVSEFDFGGRTSEAVKSVVCSGFNSQPGSCSTKLTTANAATSFSAAY
;
A
#
# COMPACT_ATOMS: atom_id res chain seq x y z
N VAL A 1 3.03 10.70 2.55
CA VAL A 1 4.38 10.67 1.94
C VAL A 1 4.26 10.59 0.43
N ALA A 2 3.69 9.54 -0.13
CA ALA A 2 3.67 9.29 -1.58
C ALA A 2 3.06 10.44 -2.41
N LYS A 3 2.00 11.09 -1.91
CA LYS A 3 1.36 12.25 -2.56
C LYS A 3 2.26 13.49 -2.56
N ASN A 4 2.92 13.77 -1.44
CA ASN A 4 3.65 15.02 -1.22
C ASN A 4 5.15 14.93 -1.57
N ILE A 5 5.70 13.72 -1.58
CA ILE A 5 7.10 13.44 -1.95
C ILE A 5 7.14 12.20 -2.86
N PRO A 6 6.73 12.33 -4.13
CA PRO A 6 6.66 11.18 -5.04
C PRO A 6 8.01 10.46 -5.24
N SER A 7 9.12 11.18 -5.12
CA SER A 7 10.46 10.59 -5.24
C SER A 7 10.75 9.54 -4.14
N LEU A 8 10.19 9.69 -2.95
CA LEU A 8 10.30 8.69 -1.88
C LEU A 8 9.34 7.51 -2.09
N ALA A 9 8.23 7.72 -2.79
CA ALA A 9 7.26 6.65 -3.06
C ALA A 9 7.86 5.45 -3.81
N ASN A 10 8.88 5.69 -4.64
CA ASN A 10 9.60 4.63 -5.35
C ASN A 10 10.36 3.66 -4.42
N ASN A 11 10.62 4.09 -3.19
CA ASN A 11 11.28 3.31 -2.15
C ASN A 11 10.29 2.71 -1.15
N MET A 12 8.99 2.89 -1.39
CA MET A 12 7.92 2.38 -0.54
C MET A 12 7.12 1.32 -1.29
N LYS A 13 6.90 0.18 -0.68
CA LYS A 13 6.03 -0.85 -1.25
C LYS A 13 5.02 -1.33 -0.21
N VAL A 14 3.75 -1.06 -0.44
CA VAL A 14 2.68 -1.61 0.38
C VAL A 14 2.53 -3.09 0.05
N ARG A 15 2.43 -3.92 1.08
CA ARG A 15 2.12 -5.35 1.01
C ARG A 15 0.82 -5.60 1.76
N TYR A 16 0.05 -6.54 1.28
CA TYR A 16 -1.27 -6.83 1.83
C TYR A 16 -1.22 -8.09 2.68
N MET A 17 -2.08 -8.12 3.70
CA MET A 17 -2.28 -9.30 4.54
C MET A 17 -3.46 -10.10 4.03
N GLY A 18 -3.34 -11.41 4.10
CA GLY A 18 -4.40 -12.33 3.67
C GLY A 18 -3.85 -13.72 3.43
N TYR A 19 -4.67 -14.55 2.83
CA TYR A 19 -4.28 -15.91 2.40
C TYR A 19 -5.09 -16.31 1.17
N ILE A 20 -4.68 -17.37 0.50
CA ILE A 20 -5.41 -17.95 -0.62
C ILE A 20 -6.16 -19.17 -0.12
N SER A 21 -7.47 -19.20 -0.33
CA SER A 21 -8.33 -20.33 -0.03
C SER A 21 -9.25 -20.62 -1.21
N ASN A 22 -9.36 -21.86 -1.61
CA ASN A 22 -10.19 -22.31 -2.74
C ASN A 22 -9.98 -21.49 -4.04
N GLY A 23 -8.72 -21.12 -4.32
CA GLY A 23 -8.38 -20.36 -5.51
C GLY A 23 -8.78 -18.87 -5.48
N ALA A 24 -9.10 -18.33 -4.31
CA ALA A 24 -9.44 -16.93 -4.11
C ALA A 24 -8.63 -16.28 -2.98
N VAL A 25 -8.37 -14.98 -3.10
CA VAL A 25 -7.81 -14.18 -2.01
C VAL A 25 -8.85 -14.03 -0.91
N THR A 26 -8.41 -14.16 0.33
CA THR A 26 -9.23 -13.94 1.52
C THR A 26 -8.56 -12.92 2.45
N SER A 27 -9.35 -12.25 3.28
CA SER A 27 -8.91 -11.28 4.27
C SER A 27 -9.65 -11.49 5.60
N MET A 28 -9.06 -11.02 6.69
CA MET A 28 -9.68 -11.05 8.02
C MET A 28 -10.94 -10.18 8.10
N HIS A 29 -11.04 -9.12 7.29
CA HIS A 29 -12.17 -8.19 7.27
C HIS A 29 -13.18 -8.49 6.16
N GLY A 30 -13.07 -9.68 5.55
CA GLY A 30 -14.07 -10.18 4.62
C GLY A 30 -13.76 -9.93 3.15
N ASN A 31 -14.75 -10.29 2.31
CA ASN A 31 -14.55 -10.39 0.87
C ASN A 31 -14.29 -9.04 0.18
N ALA A 32 -14.93 -7.96 0.65
CA ALA A 32 -14.75 -6.63 0.06
C ALA A 32 -13.28 -6.16 0.17
N GLU A 33 -12.68 -6.33 1.36
CA GLU A 33 -11.25 -6.03 1.55
C GLU A 33 -10.37 -6.95 0.71
N ALA A 34 -10.67 -8.25 0.67
CA ALA A 34 -9.90 -9.21 -0.10
C ALA A 34 -9.87 -8.87 -1.60
N GLN A 35 -10.99 -8.46 -2.17
CA GLN A 35 -11.10 -8.02 -3.56
C GLN A 35 -10.34 -6.73 -3.80
N GLU A 36 -10.46 -5.76 -2.91
CA GLU A 36 -9.74 -4.49 -3.04
C GLU A 36 -8.22 -4.69 -2.88
N ASN A 37 -7.78 -5.53 -1.96
CA ASN A 37 -6.38 -5.91 -1.83
C ASN A 37 -5.84 -6.49 -3.15
N LEU A 38 -6.58 -7.38 -3.80
CA LEU A 38 -6.18 -7.97 -5.07
C LEU A 38 -6.14 -6.92 -6.19
N ARG A 39 -7.09 -5.99 -6.25
CA ARG A 39 -7.08 -4.85 -7.20
C ARG A 39 -5.82 -4.00 -7.00
N GLN A 40 -5.52 -3.62 -5.78
CA GLN A 40 -4.35 -2.81 -5.46
C GLN A 40 -3.03 -3.54 -5.73
N ILE A 41 -2.97 -4.84 -5.48
CA ILE A 41 -1.84 -5.69 -5.85
C ILE A 41 -1.63 -5.68 -7.37
N CYS A 42 -2.68 -5.92 -8.15
CA CYS A 42 -2.64 -5.89 -9.62
C CYS A 42 -2.19 -4.51 -10.13
N LEU A 43 -2.71 -3.43 -9.58
CA LEU A 43 -2.28 -2.06 -9.94
C LEU A 43 -0.80 -1.83 -9.63
N ARG A 44 -0.35 -2.23 -8.46
CA ARG A 44 1.04 -2.07 -8.04
C ARG A 44 2.01 -2.82 -8.98
N GLU A 45 1.66 -4.03 -9.40
CA GLU A 45 2.53 -4.86 -10.22
C GLU A 45 2.45 -4.53 -11.72
N GLU A 46 1.28 -4.13 -12.23
CA GLU A 46 1.07 -3.97 -13.67
C GLU A 46 0.89 -2.52 -14.15
N GLN A 47 0.53 -1.61 -13.24
CA GLN A 47 0.32 -0.20 -13.53
C GLN A 47 0.92 0.67 -12.41
N PRO A 48 2.21 0.53 -12.11
CA PRO A 48 2.82 1.13 -10.91
C PRO A 48 2.68 2.66 -10.86
N ALA A 49 2.66 3.35 -12.01
CA ALA A 49 2.44 4.79 -12.08
C ALA A 49 1.03 5.21 -11.63
N LYS A 50 0.06 4.29 -11.64
CA LYS A 50 -1.33 4.53 -11.22
C LYS A 50 -1.62 4.11 -9.79
N TYR A 51 -0.73 3.34 -9.18
CA TYR A 51 -0.95 2.76 -7.86
C TYR A 51 -1.16 3.83 -6.77
N TRP A 52 -0.21 4.72 -6.57
CA TRP A 52 -0.33 5.73 -5.51
C TRP A 52 -1.45 6.75 -5.74
N PRO A 53 -1.67 7.27 -6.97
CA PRO A 53 -2.86 8.07 -7.25
C PRO A 53 -4.16 7.37 -6.92
N TYR A 54 -4.31 6.10 -7.32
CA TYR A 54 -5.49 5.29 -7.02
C TYR A 54 -5.69 5.11 -5.51
N VAL A 55 -4.67 4.64 -4.78
CA VAL A 55 -4.76 4.45 -3.33
C VAL A 55 -5.13 5.75 -2.62
N SER A 56 -4.51 6.87 -2.99
CA SER A 56 -4.81 8.17 -2.40
C SER A 56 -6.27 8.61 -2.63
N CYS A 57 -6.84 8.28 -3.78
CA CYS A 57 -8.26 8.54 -4.08
C CYS A 57 -9.16 7.61 -3.27
N GLN A 58 -8.90 6.31 -3.32
CA GLN A 58 -9.73 5.27 -2.69
C GLN A 58 -9.81 5.43 -1.17
N MET A 59 -8.73 5.85 -0.52
CA MET A 59 -8.70 6.09 0.92
C MET A 59 -9.58 7.28 1.38
N THR A 60 -10.09 8.11 0.48
CA THR A 60 -10.91 9.27 0.86
C THR A 60 -12.31 8.90 1.34
N ALA A 61 -12.90 7.83 0.81
CA ALA A 61 -14.20 7.30 1.23
C ALA A 61 -14.38 5.87 0.72
N SER A 62 -15.17 5.08 1.44
CA SER A 62 -15.56 3.73 1.02
C SER A 62 -16.42 3.78 -0.26
N GLY A 63 -16.34 2.71 -1.07
CA GLY A 63 -17.17 2.56 -2.29
C GLY A 63 -16.74 3.44 -3.46
N LYS A 64 -15.51 3.94 -3.46
CA LYS A 64 -14.97 4.78 -4.54
C LYS A 64 -14.07 4.05 -5.54
N GLU A 65 -13.95 2.76 -5.45
CA GLU A 65 -12.98 1.96 -6.20
C GLU A 65 -13.06 2.21 -7.71
N ASP A 66 -14.25 2.15 -8.30
CA ASP A 66 -14.42 2.33 -9.75
C ASP A 66 -14.28 3.78 -10.19
N SER A 67 -14.79 4.73 -9.40
CA SER A 67 -14.63 6.16 -9.68
C SER A 67 -13.17 6.59 -9.56
N CYS A 68 -12.43 6.04 -8.60
CA CYS A 68 -11.00 6.29 -8.44
C CYS A 68 -10.17 5.65 -9.56
N ALA A 69 -10.51 4.46 -10.01
CA ALA A 69 -9.85 3.85 -11.16
C ALA A 69 -10.00 4.74 -12.41
N THR A 70 -11.21 5.23 -12.68
CA THR A 70 -11.48 6.12 -13.81
C THR A 70 -10.76 7.46 -13.67
N SER A 71 -10.90 8.15 -12.54
CA SER A 71 -10.36 9.50 -12.33
C SER A 71 -8.82 9.55 -12.29
N THR A 72 -8.18 8.46 -11.93
CA THR A 72 -6.70 8.37 -11.88
C THR A 72 -6.11 7.77 -13.16
N GLY A 73 -6.93 7.49 -14.16
CA GLY A 73 -6.52 7.00 -15.46
C GLY A 73 -5.95 5.58 -15.43
N VAL A 74 -6.52 4.74 -14.57
CA VAL A 74 -6.25 3.30 -14.58
C VAL A 74 -6.80 2.68 -15.85
N ASP A 75 -6.04 1.81 -16.50
CA ASP A 75 -6.56 0.90 -17.51
C ASP A 75 -7.39 -0.19 -16.81
N VAL A 76 -8.71 0.03 -16.78
CA VAL A 76 -9.67 -0.82 -16.08
C VAL A 76 -9.76 -2.21 -16.73
N ALA A 77 -9.62 -2.30 -18.05
CA ALA A 77 -9.65 -3.59 -18.75
C ALA A 77 -8.44 -4.45 -18.35
N LYS A 78 -7.25 -3.84 -18.32
CA LYS A 78 -6.03 -4.51 -17.86
C LYS A 78 -6.11 -4.91 -16.39
N LEU A 79 -6.67 -4.02 -15.52
CA LEU A 79 -6.87 -4.31 -14.11
C LEU A 79 -7.79 -5.52 -13.92
N ASN A 80 -8.95 -5.53 -14.57
CA ASN A 80 -9.92 -6.61 -14.47
C ASN A 80 -9.36 -7.94 -15.01
N SER A 81 -8.58 -7.87 -16.10
CA SER A 81 -7.86 -9.04 -16.62
C SER A 81 -6.87 -9.62 -15.60
N CYS A 82 -6.12 -8.78 -14.88
CA CYS A 82 -5.23 -9.25 -13.82
C CYS A 82 -5.99 -9.88 -12.64
N VAL A 83 -7.04 -9.22 -12.19
CA VAL A 83 -7.84 -9.67 -11.03
C VAL A 83 -8.51 -11.02 -11.31
N SER A 84 -8.98 -11.25 -12.53
CA SER A 84 -9.65 -12.50 -12.93
C SER A 84 -8.70 -13.65 -13.28
N ASP A 85 -7.43 -13.34 -13.51
CA ASP A 85 -6.42 -14.32 -13.91
C ASP A 85 -5.76 -14.96 -12.69
N VAL A 86 -6.17 -16.19 -12.35
CA VAL A 86 -5.61 -16.97 -11.23
C VAL A 86 -4.10 -17.21 -11.37
N GLY A 87 -3.58 -17.34 -12.60
CA GLY A 87 -2.16 -17.54 -12.86
C GLY A 87 -1.33 -16.27 -12.61
N ARG A 88 -1.97 -15.10 -12.56
CA ARG A 88 -1.31 -13.80 -12.49
C ARG A 88 -1.67 -13.05 -11.20
N GLY A 89 -2.93 -12.66 -11.01
CA GLY A 89 -3.38 -11.91 -9.83
C GLY A 89 -3.12 -12.66 -8.52
N LEU A 90 -3.49 -13.96 -8.45
CA LEU A 90 -3.22 -14.76 -7.25
C LEU A 90 -1.72 -15.02 -7.03
N ALA A 91 -0.93 -15.17 -8.10
CA ALA A 91 0.51 -15.31 -7.97
C ALA A 91 1.17 -14.05 -7.38
N TYR A 92 0.67 -12.86 -7.72
CA TYR A 92 1.11 -11.61 -7.11
C TYR A 92 0.70 -11.53 -5.63
N ALA A 93 -0.55 -11.88 -5.31
CA ALA A 93 -1.04 -11.90 -3.93
C ALA A 93 -0.25 -12.90 -3.07
N LYS A 94 0.05 -14.08 -3.61
CA LYS A 94 0.87 -15.09 -2.91
C LYS A 94 2.23 -14.53 -2.50
N LYS A 95 2.88 -13.73 -3.33
CA LYS A 95 4.17 -13.11 -2.97
C LYS A 95 4.07 -12.20 -1.75
N ASP A 96 2.96 -11.47 -1.60
CA ASP A 96 2.72 -10.65 -0.41
C ASP A 96 2.49 -11.52 0.83
N PHE A 97 1.69 -12.58 0.69
CA PHE A 97 1.37 -13.47 1.80
C PHE A 97 2.57 -14.31 2.25
N ASP A 98 3.43 -14.72 1.31
CA ASP A 98 4.70 -15.39 1.64
C ASP A 98 5.64 -14.44 2.45
N LEU A 99 5.62 -13.13 2.15
CA LEU A 99 6.36 -12.14 2.94
C LEU A 99 5.77 -11.95 4.34
N ASN A 100 4.44 -12.00 4.50
CA ASN A 100 3.81 -11.96 5.81
C ASN A 100 4.31 -13.11 6.68
N SER A 101 4.39 -14.31 6.12
CA SER A 101 4.94 -15.49 6.81
C SER A 101 6.43 -15.33 7.11
N LYS A 102 7.21 -14.87 6.14
CA LYS A 102 8.66 -14.64 6.28
C LYS A 102 9.00 -13.69 7.41
N TYR A 103 8.27 -12.58 7.52
CA TYR A 103 8.48 -11.54 8.53
C TYR A 103 7.62 -11.72 9.78
N GLN A 104 6.86 -12.82 9.89
CA GLN A 104 5.99 -13.14 11.03
C GLN A 104 5.01 -11.99 11.33
N ILE A 105 4.40 -11.41 10.29
CA ILE A 105 3.50 -10.26 10.42
C ILE A 105 2.22 -10.70 11.15
N GLN A 106 1.93 -10.05 12.27
CA GLN A 106 0.77 -10.35 13.13
C GLN A 106 -0.39 -9.34 12.95
N GLY A 107 -0.13 -8.22 12.30
CA GLY A 107 -1.13 -7.17 12.13
C GLY A 107 -0.68 -6.05 11.23
N SER A 108 -1.61 -5.13 10.94
CA SER A 108 -1.36 -3.94 10.12
C SER A 108 -1.66 -2.66 10.92
N PRO A 109 -0.91 -1.58 10.68
CA PRO A 109 0.28 -1.52 9.86
C PRO A 109 1.50 -2.17 10.53
N THR A 110 2.35 -2.85 9.75
CA THR A 110 3.69 -3.28 10.17
C THR A 110 4.70 -2.72 9.17
N LEU A 111 5.78 -2.14 9.65
CA LEU A 111 6.82 -1.53 8.82
C LEU A 111 8.06 -2.43 8.78
N ILE A 112 8.53 -2.71 7.56
CA ILE A 112 9.80 -3.41 7.32
C ILE A 112 10.75 -2.46 6.61
N LEU A 113 11.88 -2.17 7.24
CA LEU A 113 12.93 -1.32 6.69
C LEU A 113 14.18 -2.16 6.44
N ASN A 114 14.61 -2.23 5.20
CA ASN A 114 15.82 -2.98 4.79
C ASN A 114 15.87 -4.42 5.35
N GLY A 115 14.69 -5.08 5.42
CA GLY A 115 14.57 -6.46 5.87
C GLY A 115 14.35 -6.66 7.37
N SER A 116 14.30 -5.59 8.16
CA SER A 116 14.04 -5.64 9.59
C SER A 116 12.73 -4.93 9.96
N GLN A 117 12.00 -5.47 10.93
CA GLN A 117 10.82 -4.81 11.46
C GLN A 117 11.22 -3.57 12.26
N VAL A 118 10.51 -2.46 12.03
CA VAL A 118 10.67 -1.20 12.74
C VAL A 118 9.32 -0.68 13.22
N SER A 119 9.34 0.19 14.22
CA SER A 119 8.12 0.82 14.74
C SER A 119 8.05 2.27 14.29
N GLU A 120 6.91 2.70 13.77
CA GLU A 120 6.62 4.11 13.50
C GLU A 120 6.65 4.97 14.78
N PHE A 121 6.47 4.35 15.94
CA PHE A 121 6.51 5.06 17.23
C PHE A 121 7.92 5.52 17.62
N ASP A 122 8.96 4.82 17.14
CA ASP A 122 10.35 5.24 17.32
C ASP A 122 10.69 6.49 16.51
N PHE A 123 9.81 6.87 15.56
CA PHE A 123 9.95 8.01 14.66
C PHE A 123 8.89 9.11 14.87
N GLY A 124 8.10 9.03 15.94
CA GLY A 124 7.09 10.04 16.26
C GLY A 124 5.64 9.63 16.00
N GLY A 125 5.37 8.32 15.86
CA GLY A 125 4.02 7.75 15.81
C GLY A 125 3.41 7.64 14.41
N ARG A 126 2.11 7.47 14.34
CA ARG A 126 1.37 7.26 13.08
C ARG A 126 1.11 8.56 12.33
N THR A 127 2.16 9.21 11.90
CA THR A 127 2.11 10.50 11.19
C THR A 127 2.82 10.41 9.84
N SER A 128 2.50 11.33 8.93
CA SER A 128 3.20 11.40 7.64
C SER A 128 4.68 11.71 7.83
N GLU A 129 5.03 12.52 8.82
CA GLU A 129 6.42 12.85 9.13
C GLU A 129 7.19 11.63 9.64
N ALA A 130 6.59 10.83 10.53
CA ALA A 130 7.19 9.60 11.05
C ALA A 130 7.46 8.58 9.94
N VAL A 131 6.46 8.32 9.08
CA VAL A 131 6.63 7.39 7.94
C VAL A 131 7.72 7.87 6.98
N LYS A 132 7.78 9.18 6.69
CA LYS A 132 8.89 9.74 5.90
C LYS A 132 10.24 9.49 6.60
N SER A 133 10.32 9.71 7.91
CA SER A 133 11.56 9.53 8.67
C SER A 133 12.02 8.07 8.67
N VAL A 134 11.09 7.12 8.77
CA VAL A 134 11.39 5.68 8.57
C VAL A 134 12.01 5.44 7.19
N VAL A 135 11.37 5.92 6.12
CA VAL A 135 11.90 5.73 4.75
C VAL A 135 13.28 6.37 4.62
N CYS A 136 13.45 7.58 5.13
CA CYS A 136 14.70 8.33 5.05
C CYS A 136 15.84 7.70 5.84
N SER A 137 15.56 7.03 6.95
CA SER A 137 16.58 6.31 7.72
C SER A 137 17.13 5.08 6.99
N GLY A 138 16.43 4.59 5.97
CA GLY A 138 16.88 3.45 5.16
C GLY A 138 17.93 3.76 4.11
N PHE A 139 18.26 5.03 3.87
CA PHE A 139 19.26 5.44 2.89
C PHE A 139 20.67 5.57 3.53
N ASN A 140 21.69 5.06 2.85
CA ASN A 140 23.09 5.32 3.23
C ASN A 140 23.45 6.81 3.08
N SER A 141 22.87 7.49 2.10
CA SER A 141 22.97 8.94 1.90
C SER A 141 21.55 9.45 1.64
N GLN A 142 21.04 10.26 2.54
CA GLN A 142 19.67 10.75 2.46
C GLN A 142 19.50 11.69 1.28
N PRO A 143 18.47 11.47 0.43
CA PRO A 143 18.13 12.42 -0.64
C PRO A 143 17.61 13.74 -0.06
N GLY A 144 17.79 14.84 -0.80
CA GLY A 144 17.33 16.16 -0.38
C GLY A 144 15.84 16.23 -0.05
N SER A 145 15.03 15.37 -0.65
CA SER A 145 13.59 15.23 -0.34
C SER A 145 13.29 14.82 1.12
N CYS A 146 14.26 14.25 1.84
CA CYS A 146 14.12 13.92 3.26
C CYS A 146 14.04 15.18 4.15
N SER A 147 14.50 16.34 3.69
CA SER A 147 14.37 17.61 4.41
C SER A 147 12.96 18.22 4.34
N THR A 148 12.09 17.72 3.44
CA THR A 148 10.70 18.17 3.32
C THR A 148 9.93 17.87 4.59
N LYS A 149 9.36 18.89 5.23
CA LYS A 149 8.52 18.69 6.41
C LYS A 149 7.12 18.25 6.01
N LEU A 150 6.60 17.24 6.67
CA LEU A 150 5.23 16.77 6.53
C LEU A 150 4.45 17.01 7.83
N THR A 151 3.15 16.75 7.79
CA THR A 151 2.32 16.88 8.98
C THR A 151 2.68 15.86 10.05
N THR A 152 2.65 16.30 11.31
CA THR A 152 2.77 15.50 12.51
C THR A 152 1.41 15.14 13.11
N ALA A 153 0.32 15.52 12.44
CA ALA A 153 -1.02 15.09 12.83
C ALA A 153 -1.14 13.57 12.66
N ASN A 154 -1.82 12.93 13.59
CA ASN A 154 -2.08 11.51 13.53
C ASN A 154 -2.89 11.15 12.28
N ALA A 155 -2.51 10.06 11.64
CA ALA A 155 -3.27 9.51 10.54
C ALA A 155 -4.68 9.09 11.02
N ALA A 156 -5.67 9.26 10.15
CA ALA A 156 -7.00 8.71 10.40
C ALA A 156 -6.94 7.18 10.44
N THR A 157 -7.82 6.59 11.25
CA THR A 157 -7.92 5.12 11.41
C THR A 157 -8.97 4.50 10.48
N SER A 158 -9.56 5.30 9.61
CA SER A 158 -10.58 4.91 8.64
C SER A 158 -10.48 5.78 7.38
N PHE A 159 -11.34 5.55 6.40
CA PHE A 159 -11.46 6.43 5.23
C PHE A 159 -11.62 7.89 5.64
N SER A 160 -10.88 8.79 4.99
CA SER A 160 -10.91 10.22 5.30
C SER A 160 -10.53 11.07 4.09
N ALA A 161 -11.27 12.14 3.84
CA ALA A 161 -10.93 13.13 2.82
C ALA A 161 -9.73 14.03 3.22
N ALA A 162 -9.21 13.88 4.42
CA ALA A 162 -8.07 14.67 4.95
C ALA A 162 -6.69 14.16 4.48
N TYR A 163 -6.63 13.18 3.58
CA TYR A 163 -5.39 12.63 3.02
C TYR A 163 -4.85 13.42 1.82
#